data_701f5a8aa2d8cd958819833ab9fdabb2
#
_entry.id   701f5a8aa2d8cd958819833ab9fdabb2
#
_cell.length_a   1.000
_cell.length_b   1.000
_cell.length_c   1.000
_cell.angle_alpha   90.00
_cell.angle_beta   90.00
_cell.angle_gamma   90.00
#
_symmetry.space_group_name_H-M   'P 1'
#
loop_
_entity.id
_entity.type
_entity.pdbx_description
1 polymer ?
#
loop_
_entity_poly.entity_id
_entity_poly.type
_entity_poly.pdbx_seq_one_letter_code
_entity_poly.pdbx_strand_id
1 'polypeptide(L)'
;NNSSKYGYMKSLDDFYFASGYLFSYGGYIFGNNGKDSNDIGLDKSEAYKGVKVLRQLASIMNESCIDNSVTLNQYSKLAQGEYFATMTTPDVKSLFLDEMSLEYQKSGLSKSEADKKANDNLKQIAVPKLPASGDLNDTTGEMIDMKTMGGINGYAISSYTKYPNAALAFLDYASSYEMVKRRHEILGIATCREDLANEGDSLSKTLFTQLKDRKIEIMPSIRETSQIWTPAGTLCKDIANDPYRSISEQKYLTDDSIKNKLSEVCKQIYEAIHALQ
;
A
#
# COMPACT_ATOMS: atom_id res chain seq x y z
N ASN A 1 5.21 31.04 -6.86
CA ASN A 1 5.66 29.63 -6.92
C ASN A 1 5.85 29.13 -5.50
N ASN A 2 4.81 28.50 -4.93
CA ASN A 2 4.91 27.82 -3.65
C ASN A 2 5.49 26.43 -3.95
N SER A 3 6.83 26.35 -4.02
CA SER A 3 7.61 25.15 -4.38
C SER A 3 7.56 24.01 -3.34
N SER A 4 6.72 24.14 -2.32
CA SER A 4 6.65 23.20 -1.18
C SER A 4 5.36 22.40 -1.09
N LYS A 5 4.48 22.44 -2.10
CA LYS A 5 3.21 21.72 -2.10
C LYS A 5 3.16 20.72 -3.24
N TYR A 6 2.86 19.46 -2.90
CA TYR A 6 2.84 18.34 -3.82
C TYR A 6 1.44 17.72 -3.90
N GLY A 7 1.09 17.16 -5.05
CA GLY A 7 -0.18 16.47 -5.21
C GLY A 7 -0.24 15.14 -4.47
N TYR A 8 0.88 14.43 -4.43
CA TYR A 8 0.99 13.09 -3.86
C TYR A 8 2.29 12.94 -3.07
N MET A 9 2.27 12.11 -2.04
CA MET A 9 3.44 11.73 -1.27
C MET A 9 3.30 10.30 -0.77
N LYS A 10 4.31 9.47 -1.03
CA LYS A 10 4.43 8.07 -0.56
C LYS A 10 5.86 7.61 -0.72
N SER A 11 6.37 6.82 0.23
CA SER A 11 7.61 6.06 0.01
C SER A 11 7.39 5.05 -1.11
N LEU A 12 8.09 5.19 -2.22
CA LEU A 12 7.93 4.33 -3.39
C LEU A 12 8.88 3.12 -3.37
N ASP A 13 9.82 3.07 -2.47
CA ASP A 13 10.70 1.91 -2.20
C ASP A 13 10.00 0.81 -1.38
N ASP A 14 8.83 1.08 -0.83
CA ASP A 14 8.01 0.09 -0.15
C ASP A 14 7.24 -0.77 -1.16
N PHE A 15 7.78 -1.94 -1.48
CA PHE A 15 7.18 -2.86 -2.45
C PHE A 15 5.78 -3.34 -2.04
N TYR A 16 5.42 -3.36 -0.76
CA TYR A 16 4.07 -3.72 -0.33
C TYR A 16 3.02 -2.82 -1.00
N PHE A 17 3.25 -1.51 -1.03
CA PHE A 17 2.36 -0.56 -1.71
C PHE A 17 2.61 -0.47 -3.21
N ALA A 18 3.87 -0.56 -3.64
CA ALA A 18 4.24 -0.44 -5.05
C ALA A 18 3.78 -1.65 -5.89
N SER A 19 3.69 -2.84 -5.31
CA SER A 19 3.27 -4.07 -6.00
C SER A 19 1.91 -3.96 -6.67
N GLY A 20 0.98 -3.21 -6.07
CA GLY A 20 -0.36 -3.03 -6.61
C GLY A 20 -0.38 -2.44 -8.01
N TYR A 21 0.58 -1.58 -8.34
CA TYR A 21 0.71 -1.06 -9.70
C TYR A 21 1.08 -2.17 -10.69
N LEU A 22 2.00 -3.07 -10.34
CA LEU A 22 2.38 -4.20 -11.19
C LEU A 22 1.22 -5.19 -11.33
N PHE A 23 0.52 -5.50 -10.24
CA PHE A 23 -0.61 -6.43 -10.22
C PHE A 23 -1.78 -5.92 -11.07
N SER A 24 -2.00 -4.62 -11.14
CA SER A 24 -3.05 -4.00 -11.95
C SER A 24 -2.88 -4.29 -13.43
N TYR A 25 -1.65 -4.49 -13.89
CA TYR A 25 -1.31 -4.82 -15.28
C TYR A 25 -0.92 -6.30 -15.46
N GLY A 26 -1.37 -7.18 -14.56
CA GLY A 26 -1.26 -8.62 -14.70
C GLY A 26 0.03 -9.25 -14.17
N GLY A 27 0.88 -8.48 -13.49
CA GLY A 27 1.97 -9.04 -12.70
C GLY A 27 1.46 -9.77 -11.45
N TYR A 28 2.29 -10.62 -10.89
CA TYR A 28 2.03 -11.34 -9.61
C TYR A 28 3.36 -11.66 -8.93
N ILE A 29 3.33 -12.08 -7.67
CA ILE A 29 4.54 -12.49 -6.96
C ILE A 29 4.92 -13.92 -7.38
N PHE A 30 4.10 -14.90 -7.01
CA PHE A 30 4.34 -16.31 -7.29
C PHE A 30 3.14 -16.94 -7.99
N GLY A 31 3.41 -17.85 -8.91
CA GLY A 31 2.41 -18.62 -9.62
C GLY A 31 1.55 -19.49 -8.71
N ASN A 32 0.53 -20.13 -9.29
CA ASN A 32 -0.40 -20.99 -8.56
C ASN A 32 -0.97 -20.34 -7.29
N ASN A 33 -1.48 -19.11 -7.42
CA ASN A 33 -2.04 -18.31 -6.31
C ASN A 33 -1.04 -18.13 -5.14
N GLY A 34 0.20 -17.81 -5.45
CA GLY A 34 1.24 -17.53 -4.46
C GLY A 34 1.91 -18.78 -3.85
N LYS A 35 1.71 -19.97 -4.44
CA LYS A 35 2.25 -21.25 -3.92
C LYS A 35 3.43 -21.81 -4.71
N ASP A 36 3.67 -21.31 -5.91
CA ASP A 36 4.78 -21.78 -6.77
C ASP A 36 5.85 -20.69 -6.86
N SER A 37 6.86 -20.80 -6.01
CA SER A 37 8.00 -19.89 -5.97
C SER A 37 8.97 -20.01 -7.14
N ASN A 38 8.81 -21.02 -8.01
CA ASN A 38 9.57 -21.12 -9.25
C ASN A 38 8.98 -20.26 -10.37
N ASP A 39 7.71 -19.90 -10.28
CA ASP A 39 7.03 -19.01 -11.21
C ASP A 39 6.91 -17.62 -10.60
N ILE A 40 7.89 -16.76 -10.89
CA ILE A 40 7.92 -15.36 -10.44
C ILE A 40 7.34 -14.47 -11.54
N GLY A 41 6.30 -13.72 -11.21
CA GLY A 41 5.49 -13.03 -12.20
C GLY A 41 5.58 -11.50 -12.21
N LEU A 42 6.67 -10.92 -11.66
CA LEU A 42 6.82 -9.46 -11.68
C LEU A 42 7.08 -8.90 -13.09
N ASP A 43 7.55 -9.72 -14.02
CA ASP A 43 7.80 -9.38 -15.42
C ASP A 43 6.71 -9.89 -16.40
N LYS A 44 5.64 -10.49 -15.89
CA LYS A 44 4.59 -11.09 -16.72
C LYS A 44 3.59 -10.05 -17.22
N SER A 45 2.90 -10.46 -18.28
CA SER A 45 1.87 -9.65 -18.93
C SER A 45 2.37 -8.22 -19.21
N GLU A 46 1.63 -7.21 -18.81
CA GLU A 46 1.94 -5.81 -18.99
C GLU A 46 2.44 -5.13 -17.70
N ALA A 47 2.97 -5.90 -16.72
CA ALA A 47 3.45 -5.37 -15.43
C ALA A 47 4.41 -4.17 -15.57
N TYR A 48 5.17 -4.08 -16.67
CA TYR A 48 6.02 -2.93 -17.00
C TYR A 48 5.25 -1.60 -17.04
N LYS A 49 3.95 -1.61 -17.39
CA LYS A 49 3.10 -0.41 -17.34
C LYS A 49 2.91 0.09 -15.90
N GLY A 50 2.84 -0.81 -14.92
CA GLY A 50 2.81 -0.44 -13.51
C GLY A 50 4.10 0.26 -13.08
N VAL A 51 5.24 -0.14 -13.60
CA VAL A 51 6.53 0.54 -13.37
C VAL A 51 6.54 1.93 -14.00
N LYS A 52 5.95 2.10 -15.20
CA LYS A 52 5.77 3.43 -15.82
C LYS A 52 4.95 4.36 -14.92
N VAL A 53 3.86 3.85 -14.35
CA VAL A 53 3.02 4.60 -13.41
C VAL A 53 3.83 5.02 -12.18
N LEU A 54 4.62 4.11 -11.58
CA LEU A 54 5.48 4.42 -10.44
C LEU A 54 6.48 5.54 -10.76
N ARG A 55 7.12 5.47 -11.93
CA ARG A 55 8.07 6.48 -12.38
C ARG A 55 7.39 7.85 -12.58
N GLN A 56 6.19 7.89 -13.14
CA GLN A 56 5.42 9.11 -13.32
C GLN A 56 4.97 9.70 -11.98
N LEU A 57 4.52 8.87 -11.02
CA LEU A 57 4.19 9.32 -9.68
C LEU A 57 5.41 9.93 -8.97
N ALA A 58 6.58 9.31 -9.10
CA ALA A 58 7.81 9.84 -8.54
C ALA A 58 8.10 11.25 -9.07
N SER A 59 7.89 11.51 -10.35
CA SER A 59 8.19 12.81 -10.98
C SER A 59 7.33 13.98 -10.47
N ILE A 60 6.21 13.70 -9.81
CA ILE A 60 5.31 14.73 -9.23
C ILE A 60 5.42 14.85 -7.71
N MET A 61 6.33 14.10 -7.09
CA MET A 61 6.61 14.11 -5.66
C MET A 61 7.85 14.96 -5.35
N ASN A 62 8.12 15.17 -4.06
CA ASN A 62 9.42 15.64 -3.64
C ASN A 62 10.43 14.48 -3.66
N GLU A 63 11.61 14.69 -4.21
CA GLU A 63 12.68 13.68 -4.24
C GLU A 63 13.00 13.11 -2.85
N SER A 64 13.00 13.95 -1.81
CA SER A 64 13.21 13.52 -0.42
C SER A 64 12.11 12.59 0.12
N CYS A 65 11.02 12.41 -0.62
CA CYS A 65 9.88 11.58 -0.23
C CYS A 65 9.90 10.18 -0.86
N ILE A 66 10.95 9.82 -1.60
CA ILE A 66 11.02 8.54 -2.33
C ILE A 66 11.34 7.37 -1.40
N ASP A 67 12.07 7.61 -0.32
CA ASP A 67 12.49 6.58 0.62
C ASP A 67 11.62 6.54 1.89
N ASN A 68 11.86 5.53 2.74
CA ASN A 68 11.12 5.28 3.97
C ASN A 68 11.14 6.43 5.00
N SER A 69 11.99 7.44 4.84
CA SER A 69 12.05 8.59 5.75
C SER A 69 10.73 9.36 5.82
N VAL A 70 9.96 9.29 4.75
CA VAL A 70 8.63 9.93 4.64
C VAL A 70 7.58 9.27 5.50
N THR A 71 7.64 7.97 5.69
CA THR A 71 6.63 7.21 6.44
C THR A 71 6.47 7.74 7.87
N LEU A 72 7.56 8.22 8.50
CA LEU A 72 7.53 8.79 9.84
C LEU A 72 6.81 10.15 9.93
N ASN A 73 6.79 10.92 8.83
CA ASN A 73 6.30 12.29 8.81
C ASN A 73 5.04 12.49 7.94
N GLN A 74 4.50 11.41 7.36
CA GLN A 74 3.39 11.51 6.41
C GLN A 74 2.13 12.16 7.01
N TYR A 75 1.85 11.89 8.28
CA TYR A 75 0.64 12.40 8.94
C TYR A 75 0.72 13.90 9.17
N SER A 76 1.80 14.37 9.78
CA SER A 76 2.02 15.79 10.06
C SER A 76 2.17 16.60 8.78
N LYS A 77 2.84 16.10 7.76
CA LYS A 77 2.97 16.79 6.45
C LYS A 77 1.64 16.96 5.72
N LEU A 78 0.73 15.98 5.79
CA LEU A 78 -0.63 16.15 5.27
C LEU A 78 -1.39 17.22 6.07
N ALA A 79 -1.31 17.18 7.40
CA ALA A 79 -1.95 18.14 8.28
C ALA A 79 -1.49 19.58 8.02
N GLN A 80 -0.21 19.76 7.71
CA GLN A 80 0.40 21.04 7.35
C GLN A 80 0.11 21.47 5.90
N GLY A 81 -0.55 20.61 5.11
CA GLY A 81 -0.90 20.89 3.73
C GLY A 81 0.30 20.89 2.77
N GLU A 82 1.36 20.17 3.09
CA GLU A 82 2.50 19.99 2.18
C GLU A 82 2.15 19.10 0.99
N TYR A 83 1.21 18.18 1.15
CA TYR A 83 0.70 17.35 0.05
C TYR A 83 -0.81 17.10 0.18
N PHE A 84 -1.42 16.65 -0.91
CA PHE A 84 -2.88 16.49 -1.01
C PHE A 84 -3.36 15.05 -0.78
N ALA A 85 -2.66 14.05 -1.29
CA ALA A 85 -3.09 12.65 -1.27
C ALA A 85 -1.94 11.68 -0.99
N THR A 86 -2.27 10.57 -0.35
CA THR A 86 -1.35 9.42 -0.17
C THR A 86 -2.13 8.11 -0.26
N MET A 87 -1.44 7.02 -0.57
CA MET A 87 -1.98 5.67 -0.48
C MET A 87 -1.40 4.99 0.77
N THR A 88 -2.28 4.46 1.62
CA THR A 88 -1.87 3.82 2.87
C THR A 88 -2.86 2.73 3.27
N THR A 89 -2.56 2.02 4.35
CA THR A 89 -3.49 1.05 4.94
C THR A 89 -4.66 1.74 5.63
N PRO A 90 -5.85 1.12 5.65
CA PRO A 90 -7.05 1.77 6.18
C PRO A 90 -7.04 2.00 7.70
N ASP A 91 -6.16 1.32 8.43
CA ASP A 91 -6.05 1.36 9.90
C ASP A 91 -5.36 2.62 10.45
N VAL A 92 -4.72 3.43 9.60
CA VAL A 92 -4.00 4.64 10.02
C VAL A 92 -4.81 5.93 9.91
N LYS A 93 -6.10 5.87 9.60
CA LYS A 93 -6.95 7.06 9.44
C LYS A 93 -6.94 7.94 10.70
N SER A 94 -7.01 7.33 11.89
CA SER A 94 -7.01 8.06 13.16
C SER A 94 -5.74 8.90 13.34
N LEU A 95 -4.58 8.40 12.91
CA LEU A 95 -3.31 9.12 13.00
C LEU A 95 -3.32 10.41 12.16
N PHE A 96 -3.92 10.37 10.97
CA PHE A 96 -4.11 11.57 10.16
C PHE A 96 -5.07 12.58 10.82
N LEU A 97 -6.17 12.08 11.39
CA LEU A 97 -7.15 12.94 12.07
C LEU A 97 -6.55 13.62 13.29
N ASP A 98 -5.75 12.89 14.08
CA ASP A 98 -5.10 13.42 15.27
C ASP A 98 -4.12 14.54 14.91
N GLU A 99 -3.26 14.36 13.92
CA GLU A 99 -2.31 15.37 13.46
C GLU A 99 -3.03 16.60 12.87
N MET A 100 -4.08 16.38 12.07
CA MET A 100 -4.89 17.48 11.53
C MET A 100 -5.58 18.27 12.65
N SER A 101 -6.12 17.60 13.67
CA SER A 101 -6.73 18.25 14.83
C SER A 101 -5.70 19.08 15.59
N LEU A 102 -4.50 18.52 15.84
CA LEU A 102 -3.41 19.27 16.48
C LEU A 102 -3.04 20.54 15.70
N GLU A 103 -2.96 20.45 14.38
CA GLU A 103 -2.61 21.61 13.53
C GLU A 103 -3.69 22.69 13.56
N TYR A 104 -4.97 22.29 13.57
CA TYR A 104 -6.08 23.23 13.72
C TYR A 104 -6.13 23.85 15.12
N GLN A 105 -5.78 23.13 16.18
CA GLN A 105 -5.66 23.69 17.52
C GLN A 105 -4.53 24.73 17.61
N LYS A 106 -3.38 24.51 16.97
CA LYS A 106 -2.30 25.50 16.87
C LYS A 106 -2.77 26.78 16.19
N SER A 107 -3.74 26.68 15.30
CA SER A 107 -4.36 27.86 14.64
C SER A 107 -5.49 28.53 15.46
N GLY A 108 -5.71 28.08 16.71
CA GLY A 108 -6.61 28.73 17.68
C GLY A 108 -7.99 28.09 17.82
N LEU A 109 -8.28 26.96 17.18
CA LEU A 109 -9.55 26.25 17.36
C LEU A 109 -9.55 25.45 18.69
N SER A 110 -10.71 25.34 19.31
CA SER A 110 -10.90 24.39 20.42
C SER A 110 -10.73 22.94 19.89
N LYS A 111 -10.42 21.98 20.80
CA LYS A 111 -10.27 20.58 20.42
C LYS A 111 -11.49 20.04 19.67
N SER A 112 -12.70 20.34 20.17
CA SER A 112 -13.95 19.88 19.53
C SER A 112 -14.14 20.43 18.11
N GLU A 113 -13.85 21.72 17.88
CA GLU A 113 -13.91 22.34 16.57
C GLU A 113 -12.83 21.79 15.63
N ALA A 114 -11.62 21.58 16.15
CA ALA A 114 -10.51 21.02 15.42
C ALA A 114 -10.78 19.57 14.98
N ASP A 115 -11.28 18.73 15.89
CA ASP A 115 -11.66 17.34 15.59
C ASP A 115 -12.75 17.28 14.50
N LYS A 116 -13.78 18.12 14.63
CA LYS A 116 -14.85 18.21 13.64
C LYS A 116 -14.28 18.61 12.27
N LYS A 117 -13.46 19.66 12.23
CA LYS A 117 -12.85 20.17 10.99
C LYS A 117 -11.92 19.13 10.34
N ALA A 118 -11.17 18.37 11.13
CA ALA A 118 -10.34 17.27 10.63
C ALA A 118 -11.18 16.20 9.95
N ASN A 119 -12.27 15.76 10.59
CA ASN A 119 -13.20 14.77 10.02
C ASN A 119 -13.90 15.28 8.74
N ASP A 120 -14.27 16.55 8.69
CA ASP A 120 -14.92 17.14 7.53
C ASP A 120 -13.96 17.22 6.32
N ASN A 121 -12.66 17.44 6.56
CA ASN A 121 -11.65 17.65 5.52
C ASN A 121 -10.91 16.37 5.09
N LEU A 122 -10.71 15.38 5.97
CA LEU A 122 -10.06 14.13 5.61
C LEU A 122 -11.04 13.21 4.90
N LYS A 123 -10.70 12.81 3.67
CA LYS A 123 -11.50 11.82 2.92
C LYS A 123 -10.68 10.55 2.73
N GLN A 124 -11.28 9.43 3.10
CA GLN A 124 -10.76 8.11 2.81
C GLN A 124 -11.59 7.52 1.67
N ILE A 125 -10.91 7.13 0.60
CA ILE A 125 -11.54 6.60 -0.62
C ILE A 125 -10.87 5.29 -1.01
N ALA A 126 -11.55 4.48 -1.82
CA ALA A 126 -10.93 3.34 -2.49
C ALA A 126 -9.81 3.83 -3.42
N VAL A 127 -8.85 2.93 -3.71
CA VAL A 127 -7.79 3.25 -4.68
C VAL A 127 -8.38 3.63 -6.03
N PRO A 128 -7.81 4.64 -6.73
CA PRO A 128 -8.33 5.09 -8.01
C PRO A 128 -8.11 4.04 -9.10
N LYS A 129 -8.82 4.17 -10.21
CA LYS A 129 -8.51 3.42 -11.42
C LYS A 129 -7.22 3.95 -12.06
N LEU A 130 -6.57 3.08 -12.83
CA LEU A 130 -5.37 3.41 -13.59
C LEU A 130 -5.67 3.40 -15.09
N PRO A 131 -5.00 4.24 -15.91
CA PRO A 131 -5.11 4.16 -17.36
C PRO A 131 -4.59 2.82 -17.88
N ALA A 132 -5.33 2.15 -18.75
CA ALA A 132 -4.91 0.88 -19.36
C ALA A 132 -3.60 1.02 -20.17
N SER A 133 -3.29 2.22 -20.64
CA SER A 133 -2.02 2.56 -21.32
C SER A 133 -0.80 2.58 -20.39
N GLY A 134 -1.00 2.72 -19.07
CA GLY A 134 0.08 2.97 -18.11
C GLY A 134 0.66 4.39 -18.18
N ASP A 135 -0.04 5.32 -18.80
CA ASP A 135 0.32 6.74 -18.85
C ASP A 135 -0.70 7.57 -18.06
N LEU A 136 -0.28 8.16 -16.94
CA LEU A 136 -1.13 8.99 -16.09
C LEU A 136 -1.66 10.25 -16.77
N ASN A 137 -1.07 10.66 -17.89
CA ASN A 137 -1.56 11.78 -18.70
C ASN A 137 -2.69 11.35 -19.66
N ASP A 138 -2.91 10.06 -19.84
CA ASP A 138 -4.01 9.52 -20.63
C ASP A 138 -5.32 9.59 -19.84
N THR A 139 -6.02 10.70 -19.97
CA THR A 139 -7.31 10.95 -19.30
C THR A 139 -8.53 10.54 -20.12
N THR A 140 -8.33 10.09 -21.37
CA THR A 140 -9.39 9.78 -22.34
C THR A 140 -9.46 8.31 -22.71
N GLY A 141 -8.43 7.54 -22.36
CA GLY A 141 -8.34 6.11 -22.65
C GLY A 141 -9.15 5.23 -21.69
N GLU A 142 -9.07 3.93 -21.93
CA GLU A 142 -9.67 2.92 -21.05
C GLU A 142 -9.03 2.96 -19.66
N MET A 143 -9.85 2.82 -18.62
CA MET A 143 -9.43 2.79 -17.22
C MET A 143 -9.62 1.39 -16.64
N ILE A 144 -8.57 0.85 -16.05
CA ILE A 144 -8.59 -0.43 -15.34
C ILE A 144 -8.69 -0.23 -13.83
N ASP A 145 -9.23 -1.23 -13.14
CA ASP A 145 -9.25 -1.23 -11.68
C ASP A 145 -7.84 -1.45 -11.12
N MET A 146 -7.45 -0.59 -10.20
CA MET A 146 -6.19 -0.77 -9.48
C MET A 146 -6.33 -1.92 -8.47
N LYS A 147 -5.35 -2.81 -8.46
CA LYS A 147 -5.17 -3.84 -7.45
C LYS A 147 -4.25 -3.35 -6.34
N THR A 148 -4.33 -4.00 -5.18
CA THR A 148 -3.43 -3.75 -4.05
C THR A 148 -2.96 -5.08 -3.45
N MET A 149 -1.82 -5.07 -2.78
CA MET A 149 -1.43 -6.19 -1.93
C MET A 149 -2.21 -6.13 -0.62
N GLY A 150 -2.73 -7.27 -0.18
CA GLY A 150 -3.38 -7.42 1.12
C GLY A 150 -2.58 -8.29 2.06
N GLY A 151 -2.36 -7.79 3.28
CA GLY A 151 -1.85 -8.56 4.41
C GLY A 151 -2.96 -8.86 5.40
N ILE A 152 -2.77 -9.89 6.20
CA ILE A 152 -3.69 -10.28 7.27
C ILE A 152 -2.93 -10.31 8.58
N ASN A 153 -3.41 -9.54 9.55
CA ASN A 153 -2.95 -9.61 10.92
C ASN A 153 -3.86 -10.56 11.71
N GLY A 154 -3.26 -11.47 12.46
CA GLY A 154 -4.01 -12.46 13.23
C GLY A 154 -3.37 -12.77 14.56
N TYR A 155 -4.14 -13.43 15.42
CA TYR A 155 -3.62 -14.00 16.66
C TYR A 155 -3.28 -15.47 16.43
N ALA A 156 -2.21 -15.94 17.06
CA ALA A 156 -1.82 -17.34 17.08
C ALA A 156 -1.47 -17.76 18.51
N ILE A 157 -1.75 -19.04 18.82
CA ILE A 157 -1.34 -19.63 20.10
C ILE A 157 0.00 -20.32 19.87
N SER A 158 1.00 -19.95 20.70
CA SER A 158 2.30 -20.62 20.68
C SER A 158 2.17 -22.10 21.09
N SER A 159 2.77 -22.99 20.32
CA SER A 159 2.86 -24.41 20.69
C SER A 159 3.63 -24.68 21.99
N TYR A 160 4.41 -23.71 22.44
CA TYR A 160 5.17 -23.78 23.70
C TYR A 160 4.42 -23.24 24.91
N THR A 161 3.16 -22.80 24.75
CA THR A 161 2.40 -22.26 25.88
C THR A 161 2.19 -23.32 26.96
N LYS A 162 2.38 -22.93 28.23
CA LYS A 162 2.05 -23.76 29.40
C LYS A 162 0.55 -23.68 29.77
N TYR A 163 -0.19 -22.76 29.15
CA TYR A 163 -1.59 -22.47 29.46
C TYR A 163 -2.48 -22.44 28.20
N PRO A 164 -2.59 -23.55 27.45
CA PRO A 164 -3.29 -23.57 26.18
C PRO A 164 -4.78 -23.18 26.31
N ASN A 165 -5.46 -23.63 27.37
CA ASN A 165 -6.87 -23.29 27.57
C ASN A 165 -7.09 -21.81 27.88
N ALA A 166 -6.18 -21.18 28.64
CA ALA A 166 -6.26 -19.75 28.91
C ALA A 166 -5.96 -18.94 27.64
N ALA A 167 -4.99 -19.38 26.83
CA ALA A 167 -4.69 -18.74 25.55
C ALA A 167 -5.87 -18.84 24.57
N LEU A 168 -6.53 -20.00 24.51
CA LEU A 168 -7.73 -20.18 23.70
C LEU A 168 -8.88 -19.29 24.17
N ALA A 169 -9.16 -19.25 25.47
CA ALA A 169 -10.20 -18.39 26.04
C ALA A 169 -9.93 -16.90 25.75
N PHE A 170 -8.66 -16.47 25.81
CA PHE A 170 -8.29 -15.12 25.41
C PHE A 170 -8.57 -14.87 23.91
N LEU A 171 -8.23 -15.82 23.05
CA LEU A 171 -8.45 -15.73 21.60
C LEU A 171 -9.93 -15.60 21.27
N ASP A 172 -10.76 -16.47 21.87
CA ASP A 172 -12.21 -16.44 21.71
C ASP A 172 -12.79 -15.09 22.15
N TYR A 173 -12.34 -14.57 23.29
CA TYR A 173 -12.74 -13.26 23.80
C TYR A 173 -12.29 -12.13 22.85
N ALA A 174 -11.01 -12.11 22.45
CA ALA A 174 -10.44 -11.04 21.61
C ALA A 174 -11.03 -11.01 20.19
N SER A 175 -11.51 -12.15 19.67
CA SER A 175 -12.16 -12.27 18.36
C SER A 175 -13.69 -12.27 18.42
N SER A 176 -14.26 -12.14 19.63
CA SER A 176 -15.71 -12.06 19.81
C SER A 176 -16.30 -10.84 19.10
N TYR A 177 -17.60 -10.91 18.77
CA TYR A 177 -18.33 -9.80 18.16
C TYR A 177 -18.14 -8.48 18.93
N GLU A 178 -18.37 -8.52 20.25
CA GLU A 178 -18.27 -7.34 21.11
C GLU A 178 -16.87 -6.71 21.09
N MET A 179 -15.83 -7.51 21.17
CA MET A 179 -14.45 -7.00 21.22
C MET A 179 -13.96 -6.49 19.87
N VAL A 180 -14.38 -7.13 18.78
CA VAL A 180 -14.07 -6.64 17.43
C VAL A 180 -14.82 -5.34 17.15
N LYS A 181 -16.11 -5.25 17.52
CA LYS A 181 -16.90 -4.02 17.42
C LYS A 181 -16.28 -2.87 18.22
N ARG A 182 -15.94 -3.12 19.48
CA ARG A 182 -15.31 -2.11 20.35
C ARG A 182 -13.96 -1.63 19.80
N ARG A 183 -13.16 -2.52 19.24
CA ARG A 183 -11.88 -2.16 18.61
C ARG A 183 -12.10 -1.28 17.38
N HIS A 184 -13.08 -1.63 16.54
CA HIS A 184 -13.49 -0.80 15.42
C HIS A 184 -13.93 0.60 15.86
N GLU A 185 -14.79 0.70 16.86
CA GLU A 185 -15.31 1.97 17.37
C GLU A 185 -14.21 2.87 17.97
N ILE A 186 -13.24 2.29 18.68
CA ILE A 186 -12.16 3.05 19.34
C ILE A 186 -11.06 3.45 18.36
N LEU A 187 -10.66 2.53 17.49
CA LEU A 187 -9.49 2.72 16.62
C LEU A 187 -9.84 3.18 15.20
N GLY A 188 -11.11 3.14 14.81
CA GLY A 188 -11.54 3.48 13.45
C GLY A 188 -11.01 2.53 12.37
N ILE A 189 -10.56 1.32 12.75
CA ILE A 189 -10.03 0.32 11.83
C ILE A 189 -11.15 -0.53 11.25
N ALA A 190 -10.94 -1.07 10.05
CA ALA A 190 -11.89 -1.99 9.44
C ALA A 190 -12.07 -3.25 10.30
N THR A 191 -13.31 -3.75 10.37
CA THR A 191 -13.57 -5.03 11.02
C THR A 191 -13.21 -6.21 10.12
N CYS A 192 -12.77 -7.30 10.73
CA CYS A 192 -12.55 -8.59 10.05
C CYS A 192 -13.84 -9.47 10.00
N ARG A 193 -14.95 -8.99 10.57
CA ARG A 193 -16.22 -9.71 10.67
C ARG A 193 -17.22 -9.18 9.65
N GLU A 194 -17.76 -10.06 8.81
CA GLU A 194 -18.75 -9.70 7.78
C GLU A 194 -20.08 -9.23 8.38
N ASP A 195 -20.51 -9.80 9.52
CA ASP A 195 -21.71 -9.38 10.23
C ASP A 195 -21.61 -7.90 10.66
N LEU A 196 -20.50 -7.49 11.27
CA LEU A 196 -20.26 -6.10 11.64
C LEU A 196 -20.14 -5.17 10.42
N ALA A 197 -19.48 -5.60 9.36
CA ALA A 197 -19.35 -4.81 8.13
C ALA A 197 -20.72 -4.47 7.52
N ASN A 198 -21.69 -5.36 7.67
CA ASN A 198 -23.06 -5.16 7.16
C ASN A 198 -23.89 -4.21 8.03
N GLU A 199 -23.50 -3.93 9.28
CA GLU A 199 -24.21 -3.03 10.20
C GLU A 199 -23.99 -1.53 9.93
N GLY A 200 -23.26 -1.16 8.88
CA GLY A 200 -23.13 0.25 8.46
C GLY A 200 -21.71 0.80 8.42
N ASP A 201 -20.68 0.00 8.70
CA ASP A 201 -19.30 0.41 8.51
C ASP A 201 -18.92 0.44 7.01
N SER A 202 -18.92 1.65 6.46
CA SER A 202 -18.63 1.87 5.04
C SER A 202 -17.22 1.43 4.63
N LEU A 203 -16.24 1.54 5.54
CA LEU A 203 -14.86 1.14 5.28
C LEU A 203 -14.73 -0.38 5.15
N SER A 204 -15.22 -1.12 6.15
CA SER A 204 -15.19 -2.58 6.15
C SER A 204 -15.99 -3.15 4.97
N LYS A 205 -17.15 -2.57 4.67
CA LYS A 205 -17.95 -2.96 3.51
C LYS A 205 -17.19 -2.75 2.20
N THR A 206 -16.49 -1.65 2.05
CA THR A 206 -15.65 -1.38 0.87
C THR A 206 -14.54 -2.41 0.75
N LEU A 207 -13.83 -2.73 1.83
CA LEU A 207 -12.76 -3.74 1.82
C LEU A 207 -13.27 -5.13 1.48
N PHE A 208 -14.40 -5.57 2.07
CA PHE A 208 -15.02 -6.85 1.72
C PHE A 208 -15.45 -6.91 0.25
N THR A 209 -15.96 -5.80 -0.29
CA THR A 209 -16.30 -5.71 -1.72
C THR A 209 -15.05 -5.86 -2.59
N GLN A 210 -13.96 -5.14 -2.27
CA GLN A 210 -12.71 -5.22 -3.01
C GLN A 210 -12.09 -6.63 -2.96
N LEU A 211 -12.19 -7.33 -1.83
CA LEU A 211 -11.77 -8.73 -1.71
C LEU A 211 -12.61 -9.65 -2.62
N LYS A 212 -13.94 -9.51 -2.59
CA LYS A 212 -14.86 -10.28 -3.45
C LYS A 212 -14.59 -10.02 -4.95
N ASP A 213 -14.30 -8.78 -5.32
CA ASP A 213 -13.99 -8.36 -6.69
C ASP A 213 -12.55 -8.71 -7.13
N ARG A 214 -11.77 -9.40 -6.30
CA ARG A 214 -10.36 -9.75 -6.55
C ARG A 214 -9.46 -8.54 -6.87
N LYS A 215 -9.74 -7.41 -6.25
CA LYS A 215 -8.92 -6.20 -6.33
C LYS A 215 -7.81 -6.18 -5.27
N ILE A 216 -7.84 -7.11 -4.32
CA ILE A 216 -6.82 -7.31 -3.30
C ILE A 216 -6.16 -8.66 -3.56
N GLU A 217 -4.87 -8.64 -3.88
CA GLU A 217 -4.04 -9.83 -4.01
C GLU A 217 -3.41 -10.15 -2.65
N ILE A 218 -3.77 -11.28 -2.08
CA ILE A 218 -3.24 -11.67 -0.77
C ILE A 218 -1.76 -12.02 -0.90
N MET A 219 -0.96 -11.44 -0.01
CA MET A 219 0.47 -11.72 0.07
C MET A 219 0.72 -13.23 0.25
N PRO A 220 1.61 -13.85 -0.55
CA PRO A 220 1.95 -15.26 -0.37
C PRO A 220 2.43 -15.57 1.04
N SER A 221 1.97 -16.68 1.61
CA SER A 221 2.29 -17.11 2.99
C SER A 221 3.40 -18.17 3.06
N ILE A 222 4.12 -18.42 1.97
CA ILE A 222 5.25 -19.34 1.93
C ILE A 222 6.53 -18.63 2.37
N ARG A 223 7.51 -19.39 2.90
CA ARG A 223 8.77 -18.84 3.44
C ARG A 223 9.59 -18.08 2.40
N GLU A 224 9.51 -18.49 1.14
CA GLU A 224 10.22 -17.91 0.00
C GLU A 224 9.81 -16.45 -0.25
N THR A 225 8.64 -16.04 0.23
CA THR A 225 8.18 -14.64 0.15
C THR A 225 9.15 -13.66 0.81
N SER A 226 9.94 -14.11 1.79
CA SER A 226 10.97 -13.27 2.41
C SER A 226 12.04 -12.80 1.42
N GLN A 227 12.24 -13.49 0.30
CA GLN A 227 13.28 -13.18 -0.69
C GLN A 227 12.89 -12.11 -1.70
N ILE A 228 11.62 -11.69 -1.75
CA ILE A 228 11.16 -10.70 -2.71
C ILE A 228 11.45 -9.25 -2.28
N TRP A 229 11.46 -8.99 -0.98
CA TRP A 229 11.40 -7.62 -0.46
C TRP A 229 12.61 -6.77 -0.86
N THR A 230 13.82 -7.30 -0.70
CA THR A 230 15.04 -6.55 -1.02
C THR A 230 15.19 -6.30 -2.53
N PRO A 231 15.12 -7.28 -3.43
CA PRO A 231 15.23 -7.02 -4.86
C PRO A 231 14.11 -6.12 -5.40
N ALA A 232 12.86 -6.35 -4.97
CA ALA A 232 11.73 -5.57 -5.44
C ALA A 232 11.71 -4.15 -4.86
N GLY A 233 12.08 -3.95 -3.59
CA GLY A 233 12.23 -2.62 -2.99
C GLY A 233 13.36 -1.83 -3.66
N THR A 234 14.49 -2.48 -3.96
CA THR A 234 15.60 -1.86 -4.71
C THR A 234 15.17 -1.44 -6.12
N LEU A 235 14.40 -2.28 -6.81
CA LEU A 235 13.80 -1.92 -8.10
C LEU A 235 12.94 -0.66 -7.96
N CYS A 236 11.98 -0.66 -7.02
CA CYS A 236 11.07 0.46 -6.83
C CYS A 236 11.82 1.76 -6.52
N LYS A 237 12.85 1.70 -5.68
CA LYS A 237 13.71 2.84 -5.37
C LYS A 237 14.49 3.35 -6.60
N ASP A 238 15.06 2.44 -7.40
CA ASP A 238 15.80 2.81 -8.60
C ASP A 238 14.90 3.47 -9.66
N ILE A 239 13.68 2.94 -9.85
CA ILE A 239 12.65 3.50 -10.72
C ILE A 239 12.19 4.89 -10.23
N ALA A 240 11.94 5.03 -8.94
CA ALA A 240 11.47 6.28 -8.36
C ALA A 240 12.51 7.41 -8.43
N ASN A 241 13.80 7.07 -8.35
CA ASN A 241 14.90 8.04 -8.50
C ASN A 241 15.18 8.40 -9.96
N ASP A 242 14.71 7.62 -10.93
CA ASP A 242 15.04 7.81 -12.33
C ASP A 242 14.66 9.20 -12.89
N PRO A 243 13.48 9.77 -12.59
CA PRO A 243 13.11 11.11 -13.07
C PRO A 243 14.00 12.25 -12.57
N TYR A 244 14.73 12.04 -11.47
CA TYR A 244 15.62 13.04 -10.85
C TYR A 244 17.06 12.96 -11.36
N ARG A 245 17.39 11.91 -12.12
CA ARG A 245 18.68 11.81 -12.81
C ARG A 245 18.76 12.82 -13.96
N SER A 246 19.99 13.19 -14.33
CA SER A 246 20.18 13.92 -15.60
C SER A 246 19.60 13.12 -16.78
N ILE A 247 19.10 13.78 -17.80
CA ILE A 247 18.42 13.12 -18.94
C ILE A 247 19.30 12.00 -19.55
N SER A 248 20.60 12.20 -19.63
CA SER A 248 21.55 11.21 -20.14
C SER A 248 21.75 9.98 -19.24
N GLU A 249 21.37 10.07 -17.96
CA GLU A 249 21.51 9.00 -16.96
C GLU A 249 20.20 8.27 -16.68
N GLN A 250 19.09 8.75 -17.24
CA GLN A 250 17.80 8.09 -17.08
C GLN A 250 17.79 6.76 -17.80
N LYS A 251 17.37 5.70 -17.09
CA LYS A 251 17.48 4.31 -17.54
C LYS A 251 16.15 3.74 -18.01
N TYR A 252 15.00 4.27 -17.52
CA TYR A 252 13.70 3.66 -17.67
C TYR A 252 12.77 4.48 -18.56
N LEU A 253 13.33 4.94 -19.70
CA LEU A 253 12.59 5.75 -20.69
C LEU A 253 11.80 4.92 -21.71
N THR A 254 12.16 3.65 -21.90
CA THR A 254 11.53 2.76 -22.88
C THR A 254 10.90 1.55 -22.19
N ASP A 255 9.86 1.00 -22.79
CA ASP A 255 9.22 -0.22 -22.31
C ASP A 255 10.19 -1.39 -22.21
N ASP A 256 11.12 -1.51 -23.16
CA ASP A 256 12.11 -2.60 -23.18
C ASP A 256 13.13 -2.46 -22.05
N SER A 257 13.56 -1.25 -21.70
CA SER A 257 14.46 -1.04 -20.56
C SER A 257 13.80 -1.46 -19.25
N ILE A 258 12.51 -1.19 -19.09
CA ILE A 258 11.72 -1.59 -17.91
C ILE A 258 11.52 -3.11 -17.88
N LYS A 259 11.12 -3.73 -19.01
CA LYS A 259 10.95 -5.18 -19.12
C LYS A 259 12.23 -5.94 -18.79
N ASN A 260 13.37 -5.50 -19.33
CA ASN A 260 14.66 -6.11 -19.05
C ASN A 260 15.01 -6.02 -17.56
N LYS A 261 14.71 -4.88 -16.92
CA LYS A 261 14.96 -4.72 -15.47
C LYS A 261 14.03 -5.60 -14.63
N LEU A 262 12.78 -5.74 -15.01
CA LEU A 262 11.85 -6.66 -14.32
C LEU A 262 12.33 -8.12 -14.42
N SER A 263 12.75 -8.57 -15.61
CA SER A 263 13.29 -9.91 -15.80
C SER A 263 14.58 -10.14 -14.99
N GLU A 264 15.46 -9.15 -14.91
CA GLU A 264 16.65 -9.20 -14.04
C GLU A 264 16.27 -9.40 -12.57
N VAL A 265 15.26 -8.65 -12.08
CA VAL A 265 14.78 -8.74 -10.70
C VAL A 265 14.13 -10.09 -10.43
N CYS A 266 13.31 -10.62 -11.36
CA CYS A 266 12.75 -11.97 -11.25
C CYS A 266 13.86 -13.02 -11.14
N LYS A 267 14.92 -12.90 -11.93
CA LYS A 267 16.08 -13.78 -11.85
C LYS A 267 16.81 -13.68 -10.50
N GLN A 268 17.03 -12.47 -9.99
CA GLN A 268 17.64 -12.25 -8.67
C GLN A 268 16.82 -12.89 -7.55
N ILE A 269 15.49 -12.77 -7.58
CA ILE A 269 14.59 -13.41 -6.61
C ILE A 269 14.69 -14.93 -6.71
N TYR A 270 14.66 -15.46 -7.93
CA TYR A 270 14.80 -16.90 -8.18
C TYR A 270 16.12 -17.46 -7.62
N GLU A 271 17.24 -16.79 -7.91
CA GLU A 271 18.57 -17.17 -7.41
C GLU A 271 18.62 -17.11 -5.87
N ALA A 272 18.04 -16.05 -5.25
CA ALA A 272 18.00 -15.92 -3.80
C ALA A 272 17.19 -17.05 -3.13
N ILE A 273 16.06 -17.45 -3.72
CA ILE A 273 15.26 -18.56 -3.23
C ILE A 273 16.05 -19.88 -3.29
N HIS A 274 16.78 -20.14 -4.38
CA HIS A 274 17.50 -21.40 -4.58
C HIS A 274 18.85 -21.44 -3.86
N ALA A 275 19.42 -20.30 -3.47
CA ALA A 275 20.61 -20.25 -2.63
C ALA A 275 20.35 -20.69 -1.17
N LEU A 276 19.08 -20.77 -0.74
CA LEU A 276 18.68 -21.18 0.60
C LEU A 276 18.33 -22.68 0.70
N GLN A 277 18.33 -23.40 -0.41
CA GLN A 277 18.09 -24.84 -0.48
C GLN A 277 19.39 -25.62 -0.43
#